data_c9e1d47428b59fb34a0f60d12f7b1083
#
_entry.id   c9e1d47428b59fb34a0f60d12f7b1083
#
_cell.length_a   1.000
_cell.length_b   1.000
_cell.length_c   1.000
_cell.angle_alpha   90.00
_cell.angle_beta   90.00
_cell.angle_gamma   90.00
#
_symmetry.space_group_name_H-M   'P 1'
#
loop_
_entity.id
_entity.type
_entity.pdbx_description
1 polymer ?
#
loop_
_entity_poly.entity_id
_entity_poly.type
_entity_poly.pdbx_seq_one_letter_code
_entity_poly.pdbx_strand_id
1 'polypeptide(L)'
;MQSRRKIMNSKGKGIITAVIVVLIALAAFCGFGYISQRMTASEGITYLDKKEYQKAYEQFDHAAGKFTLIFTKQKKDVLFYEGEALYQMGEYGKAIEIYDELIDHGESRAYSLKAYCLAQQKKLNKAIDVCDQGIKEHPDDGEIYCTKYAVLAKQEKYTQGLKVIKTALKQKELDNKKEVLFARISAYESMFDFDTAYRYAKSYVKAYPKDANGKKELTFLETR
;
A
#
# COMPACT_ATOMS: atom_id res chain seq x y z
N MET A 1 -63.18 -13.68 18.27
CA MET A 1 -62.25 -12.86 17.46
C MET A 1 -61.00 -12.38 18.23
N GLN A 2 -61.13 -11.99 19.47
CA GLN A 2 -60.02 -11.49 20.33
C GLN A 2 -58.91 -12.56 20.60
N SER A 3 -59.25 -13.85 20.76
CA SER A 3 -58.30 -14.92 21.04
C SER A 3 -57.32 -15.17 19.90
N ARG A 4 -57.77 -15.10 18.63
CA ARG A 4 -56.88 -15.27 17.43
C ARG A 4 -55.90 -14.12 17.28
N ARG A 5 -56.31 -12.84 17.60
CA ARG A 5 -55.41 -11.69 17.58
C ARG A 5 -54.31 -11.78 18.64
N LYS A 6 -54.61 -12.32 19.82
CA LYS A 6 -53.63 -12.48 20.91
C LYS A 6 -52.57 -13.51 20.58
N ILE A 7 -52.94 -14.63 19.90
CA ILE A 7 -52.04 -15.70 19.47
C ILE A 7 -51.13 -15.23 18.30
N MET A 8 -51.69 -14.47 17.35
CA MET A 8 -50.87 -13.90 16.26
C MET A 8 -49.86 -12.89 16.79
N ASN A 9 -50.20 -12.06 17.77
CA ASN A 9 -49.29 -11.09 18.39
C ASN A 9 -48.17 -11.77 19.22
N SER A 10 -48.47 -12.90 19.86
CA SER A 10 -47.49 -13.71 20.60
C SER A 10 -46.49 -14.40 19.67
N LYS A 11 -46.93 -14.99 18.54
CA LYS A 11 -46.04 -15.58 17.52
C LYS A 11 -45.18 -14.52 16.87
N GLY A 12 -45.71 -13.33 16.55
CA GLY A 12 -44.95 -12.22 16.00
C GLY A 12 -43.84 -11.72 16.97
N LYS A 13 -44.16 -11.61 18.25
CA LYS A 13 -43.16 -11.24 19.27
C LYS A 13 -42.04 -12.29 19.41
N GLY A 14 -42.42 -13.57 19.37
CA GLY A 14 -41.44 -14.67 19.41
C GLY A 14 -40.46 -14.65 18.23
N ILE A 15 -40.96 -14.37 17.01
CA ILE A 15 -40.12 -14.26 15.82
C ILE A 15 -39.17 -13.06 15.92
N ILE A 16 -39.69 -11.89 16.37
CA ILE A 16 -38.85 -10.71 16.55
C ILE A 16 -37.75 -10.96 17.58
N THR A 17 -38.10 -11.60 18.73
CA THR A 17 -37.09 -11.94 19.74
C THR A 17 -36.03 -12.91 19.20
N ALA A 18 -36.43 -13.92 18.43
CA ALA A 18 -35.50 -14.86 17.81
C ALA A 18 -34.55 -14.14 16.83
N VAL A 19 -35.06 -13.22 16.00
CA VAL A 19 -34.25 -12.40 15.08
C VAL A 19 -33.26 -11.53 15.85
N ILE A 20 -33.69 -10.87 16.94
CA ILE A 20 -32.81 -10.05 17.76
C ILE A 20 -31.69 -10.90 18.37
N VAL A 21 -31.99 -12.07 18.91
CA VAL A 21 -30.98 -12.98 19.49
C VAL A 21 -29.97 -13.41 18.44
N VAL A 22 -30.41 -13.74 17.22
CA VAL A 22 -29.53 -14.09 16.12
C VAL A 22 -28.62 -12.91 15.72
N LEU A 23 -29.17 -11.70 15.65
CA LEU A 23 -28.37 -10.50 15.35
C LEU A 23 -27.34 -10.20 16.42
N ILE A 24 -27.69 -10.36 17.70
CA ILE A 24 -26.74 -10.19 18.82
C ILE A 24 -25.63 -11.26 18.75
N ALA A 25 -25.99 -12.52 18.49
CA ALA A 25 -25.02 -13.59 18.35
C ALA A 25 -24.06 -13.34 17.16
N LEU A 26 -24.57 -12.89 16.02
CA LEU A 26 -23.76 -12.50 14.86
C LEU A 26 -22.84 -11.32 15.18
N ALA A 27 -23.35 -10.30 15.86
CA ALA A 27 -22.54 -9.14 16.27
C ALA A 27 -21.41 -9.55 17.23
N ALA A 28 -21.70 -10.43 18.20
CA ALA A 28 -20.71 -10.94 19.14
C ALA A 28 -19.65 -11.79 18.41
N PHE A 29 -20.06 -12.65 17.48
CA PHE A 29 -19.16 -13.47 16.67
C PHE A 29 -18.24 -12.63 15.78
N CYS A 30 -18.79 -11.60 15.11
CA CYS A 30 -18.01 -10.67 14.33
C CYS A 30 -17.04 -9.85 15.19
N GLY A 31 -17.50 -9.39 16.37
CA GLY A 31 -16.67 -8.65 17.33
C GLY A 31 -15.50 -9.50 17.85
N PHE A 32 -15.74 -10.76 18.16
CA PHE A 32 -14.69 -11.70 18.56
C PHE A 32 -13.67 -11.95 17.43
N GLY A 33 -14.17 -12.16 16.20
CA GLY A 33 -13.31 -12.32 15.02
C GLY A 33 -12.41 -11.09 14.80
N TYR A 34 -12.97 -9.88 14.92
CA TYR A 34 -12.25 -8.63 14.79
C TYR A 34 -11.14 -8.47 15.86
N ILE A 35 -11.46 -8.72 17.14
CA ILE A 35 -10.49 -8.62 18.23
C ILE A 35 -9.37 -9.67 18.05
N SER A 36 -9.75 -10.91 17.73
CA SER A 36 -8.80 -12.00 17.48
C SER A 36 -7.85 -11.67 16.33
N GLN A 37 -8.36 -11.16 15.22
CA GLN A 37 -7.56 -10.72 14.08
C GLN A 37 -6.54 -9.65 14.49
N ARG A 38 -6.99 -8.64 15.27
CA ARG A 38 -6.14 -7.56 15.73
C ARG A 38 -5.01 -8.03 16.65
N MET A 39 -5.30 -8.96 17.56
CA MET A 39 -4.29 -9.53 18.45
C MET A 39 -3.23 -10.30 17.66
N THR A 40 -3.66 -11.20 16.77
CA THR A 40 -2.76 -11.98 15.92
C THR A 40 -1.92 -11.08 15.00
N ALA A 41 -2.51 -10.05 14.40
CA ALA A 41 -1.77 -9.08 13.59
C ALA A 41 -0.73 -8.31 14.41
N SER A 42 -1.03 -7.95 15.66
CA SER A 42 -0.07 -7.28 16.57
C SER A 42 1.14 -8.16 16.90
N GLU A 43 0.93 -9.48 17.04
CA GLU A 43 2.03 -10.43 17.20
C GLU A 43 2.88 -10.51 15.93
N GLY A 44 2.25 -10.54 14.76
CA GLY A 44 2.93 -10.51 13.46
C GLY A 44 3.82 -9.27 13.31
N ILE A 45 3.34 -8.08 13.67
CA ILE A 45 4.14 -6.84 13.67
C ILE A 45 5.35 -6.97 14.59
N THR A 46 5.17 -7.56 15.77
CA THR A 46 6.28 -7.79 16.72
C THR A 46 7.37 -8.68 16.13
N TYR A 47 6.99 -9.72 15.38
CA TYR A 47 7.95 -10.58 14.68
C TYR A 47 8.61 -9.86 13.49
N LEU A 48 7.86 -9.02 12.76
CA LEU A 48 8.39 -8.21 11.66
C LEU A 48 9.48 -7.25 12.15
N ASP A 49 9.24 -6.57 13.25
CA ASP A 49 10.20 -5.66 13.89
C ASP A 49 11.49 -6.40 14.33
N LYS A 50 11.37 -7.66 14.75
CA LYS A 50 12.49 -8.54 15.08
C LYS A 50 13.16 -9.17 13.85
N LYS A 51 12.65 -8.91 12.64
CA LYS A 51 13.09 -9.53 11.38
C LYS A 51 12.91 -11.05 11.34
N GLU A 52 11.98 -11.57 12.13
CA GLU A 52 11.58 -12.99 12.15
C GLU A 52 10.46 -13.19 11.10
N TYR A 53 10.79 -12.97 9.84
CA TYR A 53 9.82 -12.82 8.74
C TYR A 53 8.90 -14.02 8.54
N GLN A 54 9.42 -15.24 8.70
CA GLN A 54 8.60 -16.45 8.61
C GLN A 54 7.50 -16.47 9.68
N LYS A 55 7.84 -16.16 10.93
CA LYS A 55 6.85 -16.10 12.02
C LYS A 55 5.88 -14.93 11.82
N ALA A 56 6.36 -13.80 11.34
CA ALA A 56 5.52 -12.66 10.99
C ALA A 56 4.47 -13.08 9.93
N TYR A 57 4.91 -13.71 8.86
CA TYR A 57 4.03 -14.23 7.81
C TYR A 57 2.96 -15.18 8.37
N GLU A 58 3.35 -16.17 9.17
CA GLU A 58 2.40 -17.13 9.77
C GLU A 58 1.33 -16.44 10.61
N GLN A 59 1.68 -15.37 11.35
CA GLN A 59 0.69 -14.60 12.10
C GLN A 59 -0.22 -13.78 11.19
N PHE A 60 0.32 -13.17 10.13
CA PHE A 60 -0.50 -12.38 9.20
C PHE A 60 -1.42 -13.26 8.36
N ASP A 61 -0.96 -14.39 7.83
CA ASP A 61 -1.79 -15.38 7.13
C ASP A 61 -2.94 -15.88 8.04
N HIS A 62 -2.61 -16.23 9.28
CA HIS A 62 -3.63 -16.60 10.26
C HIS A 62 -4.60 -15.45 10.58
N ALA A 63 -4.12 -14.20 10.64
CA ALA A 63 -4.97 -13.04 10.85
C ALA A 63 -5.85 -12.75 9.62
N ALA A 64 -5.31 -12.88 8.40
CA ALA A 64 -6.04 -12.68 7.14
C ALA A 64 -7.14 -13.72 6.95
N GLY A 65 -6.89 -14.97 7.37
CA GLY A 65 -7.87 -16.08 7.34
C GLY A 65 -9.00 -15.95 8.37
N LYS A 66 -8.94 -15.00 9.33
CA LYS A 66 -10.06 -14.78 10.26
C LYS A 66 -11.29 -14.29 9.51
N PHE A 67 -12.44 -14.89 9.85
CA PHE A 67 -13.70 -14.52 9.22
C PHE A 67 -14.06 -13.05 9.52
N THR A 68 -14.12 -12.25 8.46
CA THR A 68 -14.69 -10.91 8.47
C THR A 68 -15.74 -10.83 7.38
N LEU A 69 -16.96 -10.38 7.73
CA LEU A 69 -18.09 -10.24 6.78
C LEU A 69 -17.81 -9.27 5.63
N ILE A 70 -16.84 -8.38 5.82
CA ILE A 70 -16.55 -7.29 4.89
C ILE A 70 -15.03 -7.15 4.81
N PHE A 71 -14.52 -6.78 3.63
CA PHE A 71 -13.12 -6.38 3.46
C PHE A 71 -12.89 -5.06 4.21
N THR A 72 -12.37 -5.17 5.43
CA THR A 72 -12.22 -4.03 6.35
C THR A 72 -10.86 -3.39 6.18
N LYS A 73 -10.72 -2.13 6.64
CA LYS A 73 -9.40 -1.47 6.73
C LYS A 73 -8.37 -2.36 7.45
N GLN A 74 -8.77 -3.03 8.52
CA GLN A 74 -7.89 -3.92 9.27
C GLN A 74 -7.41 -5.12 8.42
N LYS A 75 -8.29 -5.74 7.62
CA LYS A 75 -7.89 -6.82 6.71
C LYS A 75 -6.89 -6.31 5.69
N LYS A 76 -7.10 -5.11 5.14
CA LYS A 76 -6.15 -4.47 4.21
C LYS A 76 -4.79 -4.26 4.85
N ASP A 77 -4.75 -3.70 6.06
CA ASP A 77 -3.51 -3.49 6.79
C ASP A 77 -2.76 -4.82 7.03
N VAL A 78 -3.50 -5.89 7.40
CA VAL A 78 -2.92 -7.25 7.58
C VAL A 78 -2.32 -7.75 6.27
N LEU A 79 -3.03 -7.65 5.14
CA LEU A 79 -2.53 -8.09 3.84
C LEU A 79 -1.29 -7.30 3.39
N PHE A 80 -1.22 -6.00 3.68
CA PHE A 80 0.00 -5.23 3.42
C PHE A 80 1.20 -5.75 4.22
N TYR A 81 1.03 -6.06 5.51
CA TYR A 81 2.10 -6.63 6.33
C TYR A 81 2.46 -8.06 5.92
N GLU A 82 1.49 -8.86 5.51
CA GLU A 82 1.71 -10.22 4.97
C GLU A 82 2.56 -10.17 3.70
N GLY A 83 2.18 -9.32 2.76
CA GLY A 83 2.94 -9.09 1.53
C GLY A 83 4.36 -8.57 1.80
N GLU A 84 4.53 -7.70 2.81
CA GLU A 84 5.85 -7.23 3.23
C GLU A 84 6.70 -8.36 3.81
N ALA A 85 6.15 -9.20 4.70
CA ALA A 85 6.87 -10.35 5.25
C ALA A 85 7.33 -11.30 4.15
N LEU A 86 6.45 -11.62 3.19
CA LEU A 86 6.77 -12.44 2.01
C LEU A 86 7.86 -11.79 1.14
N TYR A 87 7.80 -10.48 0.93
CA TYR A 87 8.84 -9.73 0.21
C TYR A 87 10.20 -9.85 0.90
N GLN A 88 10.24 -9.68 2.23
CA GLN A 88 11.48 -9.78 3.01
C GLN A 88 12.07 -11.20 3.04
N MET A 89 11.22 -12.22 2.89
CA MET A 89 11.63 -13.62 2.72
C MET A 89 12.12 -13.95 1.31
N GLY A 90 11.94 -13.04 0.34
CA GLY A 90 12.23 -13.29 -1.07
C GLY A 90 11.14 -14.10 -1.81
N GLU A 91 10.03 -14.36 -1.16
CA GLU A 91 8.86 -15.06 -1.72
C GLU A 91 8.01 -14.14 -2.61
N TYR A 92 8.69 -13.48 -3.57
CA TYR A 92 8.10 -12.42 -4.41
C TYR A 92 6.85 -12.88 -5.18
N GLY A 93 6.75 -14.18 -5.51
CA GLY A 93 5.58 -14.73 -6.20
C GLY A 93 4.34 -14.63 -5.33
N LYS A 94 4.43 -15.10 -4.08
CA LYS A 94 3.32 -15.05 -3.12
C LYS A 94 2.99 -13.61 -2.73
N ALA A 95 3.99 -12.75 -2.54
CA ALA A 95 3.77 -11.33 -2.27
C ALA A 95 2.96 -10.66 -3.40
N ILE A 96 3.23 -11.00 -4.66
CA ILE A 96 2.47 -10.51 -5.82
C ILE A 96 0.99 -10.92 -5.73
N GLU A 97 0.69 -12.16 -5.33
CA GLU A 97 -0.70 -12.63 -5.18
C GLU A 97 -1.46 -11.82 -4.12
N ILE A 98 -0.81 -11.50 -2.98
CA ILE A 98 -1.38 -10.64 -1.94
C ILE A 98 -1.60 -9.21 -2.47
N TYR A 99 -0.65 -8.65 -3.22
CA TYR A 99 -0.80 -7.30 -3.78
C TYR A 99 -1.86 -7.27 -4.90
N ASP A 100 -2.09 -8.37 -5.62
CA ASP A 100 -3.19 -8.47 -6.57
C ASP A 100 -4.55 -8.42 -5.86
N GLU A 101 -4.74 -9.13 -4.74
CA GLU A 101 -5.94 -9.01 -3.91
C GLU A 101 -6.17 -7.55 -3.47
N LEU A 102 -5.12 -6.85 -3.03
CA LEU A 102 -5.21 -5.45 -2.63
C LEU A 102 -5.57 -4.51 -3.80
N ILE A 103 -5.01 -4.74 -4.98
CA ILE A 103 -5.36 -4.01 -6.20
C ILE A 103 -6.83 -4.19 -6.55
N ASP A 104 -7.35 -5.40 -6.52
CA ASP A 104 -8.75 -5.72 -6.78
C ASP A 104 -9.70 -4.99 -5.80
N HIS A 105 -9.20 -4.63 -4.62
CA HIS A 105 -9.92 -3.81 -3.64
C HIS A 105 -9.59 -2.31 -3.72
N GLY A 106 -8.91 -1.86 -4.77
CA GLY A 106 -8.69 -0.45 -5.09
C GLY A 106 -7.54 0.20 -4.31
N GLU A 107 -6.60 -0.58 -3.78
CA GLU A 107 -5.46 -0.06 -3.02
C GLU A 107 -4.30 0.34 -3.95
N SER A 108 -4.17 1.64 -4.22
CA SER A 108 -3.18 2.20 -5.16
C SER A 108 -1.73 1.83 -4.82
N ARG A 109 -1.37 1.85 -3.55
CA ARG A 109 -0.03 1.50 -3.06
C ARG A 109 0.40 0.08 -3.47
N ALA A 110 -0.56 -0.83 -3.65
CA ALA A 110 -0.27 -2.22 -4.01
C ALA A 110 0.35 -2.34 -5.42
N TYR A 111 0.07 -1.40 -6.34
CA TYR A 111 0.76 -1.34 -7.65
C TYR A 111 2.26 -1.14 -7.50
N SER A 112 2.67 -0.22 -6.64
CA SER A 112 4.09 0.04 -6.36
C SER A 112 4.78 -1.18 -5.76
N LEU A 113 4.16 -1.82 -4.77
CA LEU A 113 4.72 -2.99 -4.09
C LEU A 113 4.82 -4.20 -5.01
N LYS A 114 3.79 -4.46 -5.84
CA LYS A 114 3.83 -5.50 -6.89
C LYS A 114 4.94 -5.23 -7.91
N ALA A 115 5.09 -3.97 -8.34
CA ALA A 115 6.16 -3.60 -9.26
C ALA A 115 7.55 -3.81 -8.65
N TYR A 116 7.75 -3.54 -7.35
CA TYR A 116 9.00 -3.85 -6.66
C TYR A 116 9.27 -5.35 -6.63
N CYS A 117 8.29 -6.20 -6.34
CA CYS A 117 8.45 -7.66 -6.38
C CYS A 117 8.87 -8.14 -7.77
N LEU A 118 8.22 -7.65 -8.83
CA LEU A 118 8.57 -7.97 -10.22
C LEU A 118 9.99 -7.50 -10.57
N ALA A 119 10.40 -6.33 -10.07
CA ALA A 119 11.74 -5.82 -10.28
C ALA A 119 12.81 -6.67 -9.57
N GLN A 120 12.53 -7.22 -8.39
CA GLN A 120 13.42 -8.18 -7.72
C GLN A 120 13.54 -9.49 -8.50
N GLN A 121 12.46 -9.94 -9.13
CA GLN A 121 12.46 -11.07 -10.04
C GLN A 121 13.14 -10.75 -11.40
N LYS A 122 13.73 -9.57 -11.59
CA LYS A 122 14.32 -9.08 -12.85
C LYS A 122 13.31 -8.95 -14.00
N LYS A 123 12.02 -8.97 -13.72
CA LYS A 123 10.92 -8.81 -14.69
C LYS A 123 10.59 -7.32 -14.89
N LEU A 124 11.61 -6.51 -15.26
CA LEU A 124 11.51 -5.05 -15.26
C LEU A 124 10.41 -4.49 -16.18
N ASN A 125 10.20 -5.12 -17.36
CA ASN A 125 9.12 -4.67 -18.26
C ASN A 125 7.75 -4.90 -17.65
N LYS A 126 7.51 -6.06 -17.01
CA LYS A 126 6.25 -6.32 -16.29
C LYS A 126 6.04 -5.34 -15.12
N ALA A 127 7.09 -4.95 -14.43
CA ALA A 127 7.02 -3.94 -13.38
C ALA A 127 6.59 -2.58 -13.94
N ILE A 128 7.09 -2.19 -15.12
CA ILE A 128 6.65 -0.97 -15.82
C ILE A 128 5.18 -1.05 -16.22
N ASP A 129 4.74 -2.19 -16.79
CA ASP A 129 3.34 -2.40 -17.19
C ASP A 129 2.37 -2.25 -15.99
N VAL A 130 2.75 -2.82 -14.83
CA VAL A 130 1.99 -2.68 -13.58
C VAL A 130 1.92 -1.22 -13.12
N CYS A 131 3.04 -0.49 -13.19
CA CYS A 131 3.01 0.95 -12.88
C CYS A 131 2.15 1.74 -13.88
N ASP A 132 2.14 1.38 -15.17
CA ASP A 132 1.30 2.04 -16.18
C ASP A 132 -0.18 1.83 -15.90
N GLN A 133 -0.56 0.61 -15.49
CA GLN A 133 -1.91 0.33 -15.04
C GLN A 133 -2.27 1.18 -13.80
N GLY A 134 -1.41 1.18 -12.79
CA GLY A 134 -1.65 1.96 -11.56
C GLY A 134 -1.76 3.46 -11.84
N ILE A 135 -0.92 4.04 -12.69
CA ILE A 135 -0.99 5.45 -13.09
C ILE A 135 -2.30 5.77 -13.84
N LYS A 136 -2.82 4.83 -14.63
CA LYS A 136 -4.09 5.01 -15.33
C LYS A 136 -5.27 5.05 -14.36
N GLU A 137 -5.25 4.21 -13.33
CA GLU A 137 -6.33 4.08 -12.34
C GLU A 137 -6.22 5.13 -11.22
N HIS A 138 -4.99 5.49 -10.84
CA HIS A 138 -4.66 6.44 -9.77
C HIS A 138 -3.65 7.49 -10.27
N PRO A 139 -4.09 8.41 -11.16
CA PRO A 139 -3.17 9.38 -11.80
C PRO A 139 -2.59 10.42 -10.85
N ASP A 140 -3.12 10.55 -9.67
CA ASP A 140 -2.71 11.43 -8.57
C ASP A 140 -1.74 10.77 -7.57
N ASP A 141 -1.53 9.46 -7.64
CA ASP A 141 -0.60 8.75 -6.73
C ASP A 141 0.86 8.89 -7.20
N GLY A 142 1.60 9.81 -6.58
CA GLY A 142 3.00 10.08 -6.89
C GLY A 142 3.95 8.90 -6.60
N GLU A 143 3.60 7.98 -5.70
CA GLU A 143 4.42 6.82 -5.38
C GLU A 143 4.56 5.89 -6.59
N ILE A 144 3.49 5.69 -7.36
CA ILE A 144 3.52 4.84 -8.56
C ILE A 144 4.45 5.43 -9.63
N TYR A 145 4.43 6.76 -9.82
CA TYR A 145 5.37 7.42 -10.74
C TYR A 145 6.82 7.29 -10.29
N CYS A 146 7.08 7.45 -8.98
CA CYS A 146 8.42 7.25 -8.43
C CYS A 146 8.89 5.81 -8.61
N THR A 147 8.02 4.84 -8.40
CA THR A 147 8.31 3.42 -8.61
C THR A 147 8.62 3.14 -10.08
N LYS A 148 7.83 3.67 -11.01
CA LYS A 148 8.10 3.52 -12.45
C LYS A 148 9.43 4.14 -12.83
N TYR A 149 9.74 5.35 -12.31
CA TYR A 149 11.05 5.96 -12.49
C TYR A 149 12.18 5.05 -11.99
N ALA A 150 12.07 4.52 -10.78
CA ALA A 150 13.09 3.64 -10.21
C ALA A 150 13.33 2.38 -11.04
N VAL A 151 12.26 1.78 -11.59
CA VAL A 151 12.38 0.61 -12.49
C VAL A 151 13.03 0.99 -13.82
N LEU A 152 12.70 2.14 -14.40
CA LEU A 152 13.33 2.65 -15.61
C LEU A 152 14.81 2.99 -15.38
N ALA A 153 15.15 3.55 -14.23
CA ALA A 153 16.53 3.83 -13.85
C ALA A 153 17.37 2.54 -13.73
N LYS A 154 16.78 1.44 -13.22
CA LYS A 154 17.44 0.11 -13.25
C LYS A 154 17.71 -0.41 -14.66
N GLN A 155 17.01 0.10 -15.67
CA GLN A 155 17.26 -0.18 -17.10
C GLN A 155 18.14 0.89 -17.76
N GLU A 156 18.70 1.83 -17.00
CA GLU A 156 19.47 2.99 -17.49
C GLU A 156 18.67 3.92 -18.44
N LYS A 157 17.33 3.81 -18.42
CA LYS A 157 16.41 4.62 -19.24
C LYS A 157 16.08 5.95 -18.54
N TYR A 158 17.10 6.70 -18.14
CA TYR A 158 16.98 7.90 -17.31
C TYR A 158 16.11 8.98 -17.95
N THR A 159 16.24 9.23 -19.26
CA THR A 159 15.43 10.20 -19.99
C THR A 159 13.95 9.85 -19.97
N GLN A 160 13.61 8.56 -20.10
CA GLN A 160 12.24 8.08 -20.02
C GLN A 160 11.72 8.23 -18.58
N GLY A 161 12.53 7.89 -17.59
CA GLY A 161 12.22 8.08 -16.18
C GLY A 161 11.94 9.55 -15.83
N LEU A 162 12.78 10.47 -16.29
CA LEU A 162 12.55 11.90 -16.09
C LEU A 162 11.23 12.37 -16.73
N LYS A 163 10.84 11.83 -17.90
CA LYS A 163 9.56 12.14 -18.53
C LYS A 163 8.38 11.69 -17.65
N VAL A 164 8.50 10.52 -17.02
CA VAL A 164 7.48 10.00 -16.06
C VAL A 164 7.33 10.96 -14.88
N ILE A 165 8.42 11.38 -14.24
CA ILE A 165 8.41 12.33 -13.13
C ILE A 165 7.82 13.68 -13.55
N LYS A 166 8.19 14.20 -14.74
CA LYS A 166 7.61 15.44 -15.28
C LYS A 166 6.11 15.31 -15.53
N THR A 167 5.61 14.13 -15.89
CA THR A 167 4.17 13.89 -16.08
C THR A 167 3.45 13.91 -14.73
N ALA A 168 4.00 13.28 -13.69
CA ALA A 168 3.45 13.35 -12.33
C ALA A 168 3.31 14.80 -11.85
N LEU A 169 4.34 15.62 -12.03
CA LEU A 169 4.35 17.03 -11.59
C LEU A 169 3.36 17.94 -12.33
N LYS A 170 2.69 17.47 -13.38
CA LYS A 170 1.60 18.20 -14.06
C LYS A 170 0.22 17.89 -13.45
N GLN A 171 0.11 16.88 -12.61
CA GLN A 171 -1.15 16.58 -11.93
C GLN A 171 -1.50 17.73 -10.98
N LYS A 172 -2.77 18.13 -10.96
CA LYS A 172 -3.24 19.24 -10.12
C LYS A 172 -3.18 18.88 -8.63
N GLU A 173 -3.64 17.68 -8.33
CA GLU A 173 -3.60 17.08 -7.01
C GLU A 173 -2.68 15.87 -7.10
N LEU A 174 -1.49 15.97 -6.52
CA LEU A 174 -0.49 14.93 -6.55
C LEU A 174 -0.14 14.57 -5.12
N ASP A 175 -0.54 13.37 -4.72
CA ASP A 175 -0.09 12.79 -3.47
C ASP A 175 1.41 12.46 -3.54
N ASN A 176 2.07 12.39 -2.39
CA ASN A 176 3.51 12.11 -2.33
C ASN A 176 4.36 13.07 -3.20
N LYS A 177 3.90 14.31 -3.38
CA LYS A 177 4.56 15.31 -4.22
C LYS A 177 6.00 15.59 -3.80
N LYS A 178 6.27 15.49 -2.52
CA LYS A 178 7.61 15.67 -1.95
C LYS A 178 8.59 14.64 -2.53
N GLU A 179 8.19 13.40 -2.56
CA GLU A 179 8.95 12.27 -3.07
C GLU A 179 9.18 12.40 -4.59
N VAL A 180 8.17 12.84 -5.33
CA VAL A 180 8.27 13.09 -6.77
C VAL A 180 9.24 14.23 -7.08
N LEU A 181 9.24 15.31 -6.26
CA LEU A 181 10.18 16.41 -6.41
C LEU A 181 11.62 15.95 -6.11
N PHE A 182 11.81 15.06 -5.13
CA PHE A 182 13.12 14.48 -4.84
C PHE A 182 13.58 13.55 -5.97
N ALA A 183 12.69 12.68 -6.48
CA ALA A 183 12.98 11.82 -7.62
C ALA A 183 13.39 12.60 -8.88
N ARG A 184 12.90 13.83 -9.06
CA ARG A 184 13.36 14.71 -10.16
C ARG A 184 14.81 15.11 -10.00
N ILE A 185 15.29 15.38 -8.79
CA ILE A 185 16.70 15.67 -8.51
C ILE A 185 17.53 14.46 -8.91
N SER A 186 17.20 13.29 -8.36
CA SER A 186 17.90 12.03 -8.65
C SER A 186 17.90 11.68 -10.15
N ALA A 187 16.85 12.04 -10.89
CA ALA A 187 16.78 11.82 -12.32
C ALA A 187 17.82 12.65 -13.10
N TYR A 188 18.03 13.90 -12.71
CA TYR A 188 19.07 14.75 -13.33
C TYR A 188 20.48 14.31 -12.93
N GLU A 189 20.69 13.88 -11.69
CA GLU A 189 21.95 13.29 -11.23
C GLU A 189 22.33 12.04 -12.02
N SER A 190 21.35 11.14 -12.23
CA SER A 190 21.54 9.92 -13.01
C SER A 190 21.93 10.21 -14.48
N MET A 191 21.62 11.41 -14.96
CA MET A 191 22.00 11.91 -16.29
C MET A 191 23.28 12.76 -16.27
N PHE A 192 23.95 12.89 -15.11
CA PHE A 192 25.12 13.74 -14.87
C PHE A 192 24.87 15.26 -15.12
N ASP A 193 23.60 15.69 -15.12
CA ASP A 193 23.22 17.12 -15.18
C ASP A 193 23.18 17.70 -13.77
N PHE A 194 24.34 17.81 -13.15
CA PHE A 194 24.48 18.27 -11.76
C PHE A 194 24.04 19.74 -11.56
N ASP A 195 24.22 20.60 -12.55
CA ASP A 195 23.77 22.01 -12.49
C ASP A 195 22.25 22.09 -12.35
N THR A 196 21.52 21.27 -13.12
CA THR A 196 20.06 21.24 -13.06
C THR A 196 19.59 20.54 -11.77
N ALA A 197 20.25 19.46 -11.36
CA ALA A 197 19.97 18.78 -10.09
C ALA A 197 20.13 19.74 -8.91
N TYR A 198 21.23 20.51 -8.86
CA TYR A 198 21.48 21.52 -7.82
C TYR A 198 20.37 22.57 -7.74
N ARG A 199 19.95 23.13 -8.88
CA ARG A 199 18.86 24.14 -8.90
C ARG A 199 17.56 23.56 -8.32
N TYR A 200 17.24 22.30 -8.63
CA TYR A 200 16.06 21.63 -8.08
C TYR A 200 16.23 21.28 -6.60
N ALA A 201 17.42 20.84 -6.17
CA ALA A 201 17.72 20.56 -4.76
C ALA A 201 17.58 21.83 -3.91
N LYS A 202 18.09 22.97 -4.38
CA LYS A 202 17.93 24.27 -3.72
C LYS A 202 16.46 24.67 -3.57
N SER A 203 15.67 24.49 -4.63
CA SER A 203 14.22 24.75 -4.60
C SER A 203 13.48 23.79 -3.66
N TYR A 204 13.88 22.52 -3.64
CA TYR A 204 13.33 21.49 -2.77
C TYR A 204 13.59 21.81 -1.29
N VAL A 205 14.84 22.13 -0.92
CA VAL A 205 15.19 22.47 0.47
C VAL A 205 14.47 23.73 0.95
N LYS A 206 14.25 24.70 0.05
CA LYS A 206 13.43 25.90 0.35
C LYS A 206 11.99 25.51 0.67
N ALA A 207 11.40 24.55 -0.05
CA ALA A 207 10.03 24.08 0.18
C ALA A 207 9.93 23.14 1.40
N TYR A 208 10.96 22.34 1.67
CA TYR A 208 11.01 21.33 2.73
C TYR A 208 12.23 21.52 3.64
N PRO A 209 12.31 22.61 4.41
CA PRO A 209 13.52 22.99 5.16
C PRO A 209 13.86 22.06 6.34
N LYS A 210 12.95 21.15 6.71
CA LYS A 210 13.17 20.15 7.76
C LYS A 210 13.61 18.78 7.20
N ASP A 211 13.63 18.61 5.88
CA ASP A 211 14.04 17.35 5.26
C ASP A 211 15.56 17.18 5.31
N ALA A 212 15.99 16.20 6.09
CA ALA A 212 17.43 15.93 6.27
C ALA A 212 18.07 15.35 4.99
N ASN A 213 17.34 14.55 4.22
CA ASN A 213 17.83 13.95 2.98
C ASN A 213 18.01 15.04 1.91
N GLY A 214 17.03 15.94 1.77
CA GLY A 214 17.14 17.08 0.85
C GLY A 214 18.33 17.97 1.16
N LYS A 215 18.63 18.23 2.44
CA LYS A 215 19.81 19.01 2.85
C LYS A 215 21.12 18.31 2.49
N LYS A 216 21.21 17.00 2.78
CA LYS A 216 22.40 16.20 2.42
C LYS A 216 22.64 16.23 0.91
N GLU A 217 21.56 16.07 0.13
CA GLU A 217 21.62 16.09 -1.33
C GLU A 217 22.08 17.45 -1.85
N LEU A 218 21.53 18.55 -1.31
CA LEU A 218 21.97 19.88 -1.68
C LEU A 218 23.46 20.08 -1.40
N THR A 219 23.94 19.70 -0.20
CA THR A 219 25.36 19.81 0.16
C THR A 219 26.25 18.97 -0.76
N PHE A 220 25.81 17.77 -1.14
CA PHE A 220 26.54 16.94 -2.09
C PHE A 220 26.67 17.62 -3.46
N LEU A 221 25.59 18.22 -3.96
CA LEU A 221 25.54 18.88 -5.25
C LEU A 221 26.31 20.22 -5.27
N GLU A 222 26.53 20.88 -4.12
CA GLU A 222 27.35 22.09 -4.00
C GLU A 222 28.82 21.85 -4.32
N THR A 223 29.27 20.60 -4.30
CA THR A 223 30.68 20.19 -4.52
C THR A 223 30.91 19.58 -5.90
N ARG A 224 29.92 19.59 -6.79
CA ARG A 224 29.98 19.00 -8.15
C ARG A 224 29.97 20.08 -9.21
#